data_da8e08c745b54ed7e76c8e0b2afa684d
#
_entry.id   da8e08c745b54ed7e76c8e0b2afa684d
#
_cell.length_a   1.000
_cell.length_b   1.000
_cell.length_c   1.000
_cell.angle_alpha   90.00
_cell.angle_beta   90.00
_cell.angle_gamma   90.00
#
_symmetry.space_group_name_H-M   'P 1'
#
loop_
_entity.id
_entity.type
_entity.pdbx_description
1 polymer ?
#
loop_
_entity_poly.entity_id
_entity_poly.type
_entity_poly.pdbx_seq_one_letter_code
_entity_poly.pdbx_strand_id
1 'polypeptide(L)'
;MTVSLAVAAEGHTPALLLRPWRAADMPGLLAAMDHDYPSQGLWPHPGVDAGRGRWTGPRDDREAAIWLSGQDRGWRIGDWLTLAVLDQQGRALGQVALANRAGGRIGNGGFGEIHYWTAAEARGLGIAPAAVRVMTRWAFGCFGSDGLPLIMLVHYLDNQASCRVAGKSGYRFWEISPANPPFWPTSGHVHVAASHPGIPIPASLVSNAD
;
A
#
# COMPACT_ATOMS: atom_id res chain seq x y z
N MET A 1 4.63 18.93 -3.64
CA MET A 1 5.41 18.56 -2.44
C MET A 1 6.27 17.36 -2.82
N THR A 2 7.58 17.43 -2.66
CA THR A 2 8.47 16.30 -2.99
C THR A 2 8.64 15.45 -1.74
N VAL A 3 8.05 14.26 -1.72
CA VAL A 3 8.21 13.29 -0.62
C VAL A 3 9.42 12.42 -0.92
N SER A 4 10.30 12.27 0.07
CA SER A 4 11.43 11.34 0.03
C SER A 4 11.68 10.83 1.44
N LEU A 5 11.52 9.52 1.63
CA LEU A 5 11.64 8.86 2.92
C LEU A 5 12.80 7.87 2.84
N ALA A 6 13.67 7.88 3.82
CA ALA A 6 14.81 6.96 3.89
C ALA A 6 14.61 5.94 5.02
N VAL A 7 15.06 4.72 4.77
CA VAL A 7 15.18 3.65 5.76
C VAL A 7 16.66 3.26 5.82
N ALA A 8 17.24 3.31 7.00
CA ALA A 8 18.59 2.79 7.21
C ALA A 8 18.60 1.26 7.11
N ALA A 9 19.73 0.67 6.70
CA ALA A 9 19.90 -0.77 6.72
C ALA A 9 19.81 -1.31 8.15
N GLU A 10 19.07 -2.40 8.34
CA GLU A 10 18.88 -3.04 9.65
C GLU A 10 18.75 -4.56 9.47
N GLY A 11 19.64 -5.33 10.10
CA GLY A 11 19.67 -6.78 9.95
C GLY A 11 19.81 -7.21 8.49
N HIS A 12 18.84 -7.92 7.96
CA HIS A 12 18.80 -8.34 6.55
C HIS A 12 18.09 -7.32 5.62
N THR A 13 17.49 -6.27 6.18
CA THR A 13 16.81 -5.23 5.39
C THR A 13 17.86 -4.25 4.87
N PRO A 14 17.99 -4.08 3.54
CA PRO A 14 18.91 -3.11 2.98
C PRO A 14 18.46 -1.68 3.28
N ALA A 15 19.34 -0.71 3.10
CA ALA A 15 18.93 0.69 3.09
C ALA A 15 17.97 0.95 1.92
N LEU A 16 16.87 1.67 2.19
CA LEU A 16 15.82 1.92 1.21
C LEU A 16 15.59 3.43 1.03
N LEU A 17 15.23 3.79 -0.20
CA LEU A 17 14.69 5.09 -0.56
C LEU A 17 13.26 4.93 -1.05
N LEU A 18 12.31 5.64 -0.42
CA LEU A 18 10.93 5.67 -0.84
C LEU A 18 10.58 7.06 -1.37
N ARG A 19 10.10 7.15 -2.59
CA ARG A 19 9.65 8.40 -3.23
C ARG A 19 8.59 8.11 -4.30
N PRO A 20 7.82 9.13 -4.74
CA PRO A 20 6.93 8.95 -5.88
C PRO A 20 7.66 8.37 -7.09
N TRP A 21 6.96 7.56 -7.86
CA TRP A 21 7.48 6.97 -9.10
C TRP A 21 7.84 8.06 -10.10
N ARG A 22 8.82 7.80 -10.96
CA ARG A 22 9.28 8.69 -12.04
C ARG A 22 9.32 7.92 -13.36
N ALA A 23 9.26 8.62 -14.48
CA ALA A 23 9.38 8.00 -15.78
C ALA A 23 10.66 7.15 -15.94
N ALA A 24 11.76 7.60 -15.35
CA ALA A 24 13.04 6.87 -15.38
C ALA A 24 13.00 5.54 -14.60
N ASP A 25 12.02 5.31 -13.74
CA ASP A 25 11.86 4.07 -12.97
C ASP A 25 11.11 2.98 -13.75
N MET A 26 10.48 3.32 -14.87
CA MET A 26 9.55 2.41 -15.56
C MET A 26 10.22 1.11 -16.03
N PRO A 27 11.45 1.11 -16.61
CA PRO A 27 12.12 -0.14 -16.94
C PRO A 27 12.34 -1.04 -15.72
N GLY A 28 12.72 -0.45 -14.58
CA GLY A 28 12.88 -1.19 -13.32
C GLY A 28 11.56 -1.69 -12.75
N LEU A 29 10.48 -0.91 -12.89
CA LEU A 29 9.14 -1.36 -12.50
C LEU A 29 8.72 -2.58 -13.32
N LEU A 30 8.82 -2.52 -14.65
CA LEU A 30 8.46 -3.62 -15.55
C LEU A 30 9.27 -4.90 -15.24
N ALA A 31 10.55 -4.75 -14.97
CA ALA A 31 11.42 -5.87 -14.60
C ALA A 31 11.09 -6.47 -13.22
N ALA A 32 10.66 -5.63 -12.26
CA ALA A 32 10.34 -6.04 -10.90
C ALA A 32 8.92 -6.64 -10.75
N MET A 33 8.04 -6.46 -11.78
CA MET A 33 6.69 -6.98 -11.74
C MET A 33 6.69 -8.50 -11.92
N ASP A 34 6.16 -9.19 -10.92
CA ASP A 34 5.89 -10.62 -10.98
C ASP A 34 4.43 -10.82 -11.42
N HIS A 35 4.23 -10.99 -12.72
CA HIS A 35 2.90 -11.12 -13.32
C HIS A 35 2.17 -12.41 -12.90
N ASP A 36 2.89 -13.39 -12.38
CA ASP A 36 2.32 -14.65 -11.89
C ASP A 36 1.90 -14.56 -10.42
N TYR A 37 2.34 -13.52 -9.71
CA TYR A 37 1.95 -13.34 -8.31
C TYR A 37 0.54 -12.74 -8.22
N PRO A 38 -0.43 -13.44 -7.62
CA PRO A 38 -1.76 -12.90 -7.44
C PRO A 38 -1.69 -11.69 -6.51
N SER A 39 -1.97 -10.51 -7.03
CA SER A 39 -2.15 -9.33 -6.18
C SER A 39 -3.38 -9.57 -5.30
N GLN A 40 -3.17 -9.57 -4.02
CA GLN A 40 -4.22 -9.79 -3.03
C GLN A 40 -4.73 -8.45 -2.49
N GLY A 41 -5.23 -7.61 -3.37
CA GLY A 41 -5.80 -6.34 -2.99
C GLY A 41 -6.73 -5.85 -4.10
N LEU A 42 -8.01 -5.88 -3.83
CA LEU A 42 -9.08 -5.47 -4.73
C LEU A 42 -9.41 -4.00 -4.52
N TRP A 43 -8.49 -3.12 -4.82
CA TRP A 43 -8.88 -1.73 -4.95
C TRP A 43 -8.79 -1.31 -6.41
N PRO A 44 -9.77 -0.57 -6.96
CA PRO A 44 -9.69 -0.06 -8.32
C PRO A 44 -8.55 0.95 -8.42
N HIS A 45 -7.36 0.46 -8.71
CA HIS A 45 -6.28 1.29 -9.17
C HIS A 45 -6.69 1.94 -10.49
N PRO A 46 -6.34 3.22 -10.74
CA PRO A 46 -6.35 3.74 -12.10
C PRO A 46 -5.49 2.81 -12.98
N GLY A 47 -6.11 2.08 -13.90
CA GLY A 47 -5.44 1.08 -14.73
C GLY A 47 -5.73 -0.38 -14.39
N VAL A 48 -6.55 -0.68 -13.38
CA VAL A 48 -7.04 -2.04 -13.11
C VAL A 48 -8.39 -2.22 -13.77
N ASP A 49 -8.50 -3.25 -14.60
CA ASP A 49 -9.77 -3.77 -15.04
C ASP A 49 -10.51 -4.34 -13.82
N ALA A 50 -11.50 -3.60 -13.32
CA ALA A 50 -12.30 -3.95 -12.14
C ALA A 50 -13.02 -5.32 -12.26
N GLY A 51 -13.00 -5.92 -13.46
CA GLY A 51 -13.63 -7.23 -13.71
C GLY A 51 -12.76 -8.44 -13.41
N ARG A 52 -11.47 -8.31 -13.14
CA ARG A 52 -10.55 -9.46 -13.05
C ARG A 52 -9.90 -9.71 -11.69
N GLY A 53 -10.10 -8.86 -10.70
CA GLY A 53 -9.65 -9.11 -9.32
C GLY A 53 -8.13 -9.30 -9.12
N ARG A 54 -7.32 -9.06 -10.15
CA ARG A 54 -5.87 -9.20 -10.14
C ARG A 54 -5.22 -7.92 -10.65
N TRP A 55 -4.47 -7.26 -9.80
CA TRP A 55 -3.57 -6.24 -10.28
C TRP A 55 -2.35 -6.92 -10.93
N THR A 56 -2.20 -6.73 -12.22
CA THR A 56 -1.11 -7.35 -12.97
C THR A 56 0.05 -6.38 -13.24
N GLY A 57 -0.08 -5.14 -12.79
CA GLY A 57 0.87 -4.08 -13.15
C GLY A 57 0.90 -3.78 -14.65
N PRO A 58 1.65 -2.75 -15.06
CA PRO A 58 1.89 -2.49 -16.47
C PRO A 58 2.76 -3.61 -17.07
N ARG A 59 2.48 -4.00 -18.31
CA ARG A 59 3.17 -5.07 -19.04
C ARG A 59 4.09 -4.55 -20.13
N ASP A 60 3.93 -3.28 -20.50
CA ASP A 60 4.73 -2.62 -21.53
C ASP A 60 4.89 -1.13 -21.21
N ASP A 61 5.70 -0.43 -22.00
CA ASP A 61 5.99 1.00 -21.80
C ASP A 61 4.72 1.88 -21.91
N ARG A 62 3.76 1.51 -22.75
CA ARG A 62 2.51 2.24 -22.91
C ARG A 62 1.65 2.11 -21.66
N GLU A 63 1.47 0.88 -21.15
CA GLU A 63 0.74 0.63 -19.92
C GLU A 63 1.44 1.29 -18.73
N ALA A 64 2.78 1.27 -18.70
CA ALA A 64 3.57 1.94 -17.68
C ALA A 64 3.37 3.47 -17.67
N ALA A 65 3.32 4.10 -18.85
CA ALA A 65 3.05 5.53 -18.96
C ALA A 65 1.64 5.91 -18.47
N ILE A 66 0.62 5.11 -18.83
CA ILE A 66 -0.75 5.30 -18.35
C ILE A 66 -0.81 5.13 -16.83
N TRP A 67 -0.21 4.08 -16.32
CA TRP A 67 -0.15 3.79 -14.90
C TRP A 67 0.54 4.92 -14.12
N LEU A 68 1.69 5.42 -14.61
CA LEU A 68 2.42 6.55 -13.99
C LEU A 68 1.55 7.82 -13.95
N SER A 69 0.83 8.12 -15.04
CA SER A 69 -0.09 9.26 -15.07
C SER A 69 -1.20 9.14 -14.02
N GLY A 70 -1.65 7.92 -13.74
CA GLY A 70 -2.60 7.62 -12.67
C GLY A 70 -2.00 7.89 -11.28
N GLN A 71 -0.72 7.50 -11.05
CA GLN A 71 -0.03 7.79 -9.79
C GLN A 71 0.15 9.32 -9.59
N ASP A 72 0.56 10.05 -10.61
CA ASP A 72 0.69 11.51 -10.57
C ASP A 72 -0.64 12.19 -10.28
N ARG A 73 -1.74 11.67 -10.87
CA ARG A 73 -3.09 12.15 -10.56
C ARG A 73 -3.44 11.90 -9.10
N GLY A 74 -3.19 10.70 -8.56
CA GLY A 74 -3.44 10.37 -7.16
C GLY A 74 -2.73 11.31 -6.20
N TRP A 75 -1.46 11.64 -6.47
CA TRP A 75 -0.69 12.62 -5.69
C TRP A 75 -1.28 14.04 -5.78
N ARG A 76 -1.73 14.49 -6.96
CA ARG A 76 -2.35 15.83 -7.14
C ARG A 76 -3.67 15.96 -6.40
N ILE A 77 -4.52 14.94 -6.48
CA ILE A 77 -5.82 14.91 -5.81
C ILE A 77 -5.63 14.62 -4.31
N GLY A 78 -4.63 13.81 -3.97
CA GLY A 78 -4.33 13.39 -2.61
C GLY A 78 -5.21 12.22 -2.12
N ASP A 79 -5.78 11.43 -3.03
CA ASP A 79 -6.63 10.28 -2.73
C ASP A 79 -5.88 8.95 -2.76
N TRP A 80 -4.73 8.94 -3.46
CA TRP A 80 -3.88 7.76 -3.64
C TRP A 80 -2.41 8.16 -3.68
N LEU A 81 -1.69 7.89 -2.60
CA LEU A 81 -0.29 8.30 -2.43
C LEU A 81 0.63 7.10 -2.53
N THR A 82 1.33 6.96 -3.66
CA THR A 82 2.18 5.81 -3.97
C THR A 82 3.64 6.18 -3.93
N LEU A 83 4.46 5.35 -3.26
CA LEU A 83 5.91 5.46 -3.24
C LEU A 83 6.55 4.19 -3.84
N ALA A 84 7.47 4.37 -4.76
CA ALA A 84 8.44 3.35 -5.14
C ALA A 84 9.31 3.03 -3.93
N VAL A 85 9.63 1.76 -3.73
CA VAL A 85 10.61 1.29 -2.76
C VAL A 85 11.86 0.89 -3.52
N LEU A 86 12.94 1.65 -3.35
CA LEU A 86 14.17 1.53 -4.13
C LEU A 86 15.35 1.16 -3.23
N ASP A 87 16.30 0.45 -3.78
CA ASP A 87 17.62 0.30 -3.13
C ASP A 87 18.53 1.53 -3.39
N GLN A 88 19.74 1.49 -2.86
CA GLN A 88 20.72 2.57 -3.02
C GLN A 88 21.20 2.78 -4.47
N GLN A 89 21.03 1.77 -5.32
CA GLN A 89 21.35 1.82 -6.75
C GLN A 89 20.16 2.32 -7.59
N GLY A 90 19.01 2.62 -6.96
CA GLY A 90 17.78 3.05 -7.62
C GLY A 90 16.97 1.91 -8.24
N ARG A 91 17.30 0.65 -7.92
CA ARG A 91 16.58 -0.52 -8.42
C ARG A 91 15.26 -0.65 -7.67
N ALA A 92 14.17 -0.91 -8.40
CA ALA A 92 12.84 -1.08 -7.82
C ALA A 92 12.74 -2.43 -7.08
N LEU A 93 12.50 -2.37 -5.78
CA LEU A 93 12.30 -3.53 -4.90
C LEU A 93 10.82 -3.76 -4.55
N GLY A 94 9.95 -2.78 -4.83
CA GLY A 94 8.55 -2.87 -4.52
C GLY A 94 7.87 -1.50 -4.50
N GLN A 95 6.71 -1.46 -3.87
CA GLN A 95 5.88 -0.27 -3.72
C GLN A 95 5.16 -0.30 -2.38
N VAL A 96 4.87 0.87 -1.85
CA VAL A 96 3.88 1.08 -0.81
C VAL A 96 2.94 2.21 -1.22
N ALA A 97 1.66 2.09 -0.94
CA ALA A 97 0.66 3.10 -1.24
C ALA A 97 -0.29 3.29 -0.06
N LEU A 98 -0.84 4.49 0.06
CA LEU A 98 -1.88 4.84 1.00
C LEU A 98 -3.07 5.40 0.23
N ALA A 99 -4.25 4.86 0.47
CA ALA A 99 -5.53 5.31 -0.07
C ALA A 99 -6.45 5.80 1.05
N ASN A 100 -7.41 6.68 0.72
CA ASN A 100 -8.51 6.96 1.62
C ASN A 100 -9.61 5.91 1.39
N ARG A 101 -9.97 5.17 2.43
CA ARG A 101 -10.97 4.10 2.36
C ARG A 101 -12.37 4.61 2.01
N ALA A 102 -12.73 5.79 2.48
CA ALA A 102 -14.02 6.43 2.19
C ALA A 102 -14.04 7.14 0.82
N GLY A 103 -12.93 7.10 0.08
CA GLY A 103 -12.73 7.93 -1.11
C GLY A 103 -12.38 9.37 -0.78
N GLY A 104 -11.98 10.13 -1.81
CA GLY A 104 -11.57 11.52 -1.66
C GLY A 104 -10.17 11.67 -1.03
N ARG A 105 -9.86 12.92 -0.63
CA ARG A 105 -8.52 13.28 -0.19
C ARG A 105 -8.17 12.66 1.16
N ILE A 106 -6.97 12.08 1.27
CA ILE A 106 -6.38 11.64 2.54
C ILE A 106 -6.19 12.86 3.44
N GLY A 107 -6.57 12.71 4.70
CA GLY A 107 -6.50 13.81 5.67
C GLY A 107 -7.77 14.68 5.77
N ASN A 108 -8.82 14.35 5.03
CA ASN A 108 -10.14 15.00 5.14
C ASN A 108 -11.14 14.17 5.96
N GLY A 109 -10.64 13.39 6.90
CA GLY A 109 -11.41 12.41 7.67
C GLY A 109 -11.41 11.02 7.00
N GLY A 110 -12.05 10.06 7.68
CA GLY A 110 -12.07 8.66 7.24
C GLY A 110 -10.82 7.89 7.66
N PHE A 111 -10.67 6.71 7.07
CA PHE A 111 -9.58 5.78 7.37
C PHE A 111 -8.68 5.61 6.15
N GLY A 112 -7.37 5.48 6.41
CA GLY A 112 -6.42 5.08 5.38
C GLY A 112 -6.44 3.57 5.17
N GLU A 113 -6.13 3.14 3.96
CA GLU A 113 -5.78 1.75 3.68
C GLU A 113 -4.41 1.70 3.04
N ILE A 114 -3.51 0.86 3.59
CA ILE A 114 -2.16 0.71 3.07
C ILE A 114 -2.08 -0.51 2.16
N HIS A 115 -1.46 -0.33 1.01
CA HIS A 115 -1.22 -1.37 0.01
C HIS A 115 0.27 -1.47 -0.26
N TYR A 116 0.75 -2.66 -0.60
CA TYR A 116 2.15 -2.85 -0.97
C TYR A 116 2.35 -4.11 -1.82
N TRP A 117 3.43 -4.13 -2.53
CA TRP A 117 3.99 -5.33 -3.12
C TRP A 117 5.52 -5.30 -3.03
N THR A 118 6.15 -6.46 -3.15
CA THR A 118 7.61 -6.62 -3.14
C THR A 118 8.01 -7.52 -4.30
N ALA A 119 9.01 -7.11 -5.08
CA ALA A 119 9.59 -7.88 -6.16
C ALA A 119 10.00 -9.28 -5.67
N ALA A 120 9.89 -10.29 -6.53
CA ALA A 120 10.09 -11.68 -6.13
C ALA A 120 11.45 -11.91 -5.46
N GLU A 121 12.51 -11.38 -6.07
CA GLU A 121 13.90 -11.49 -5.59
C GLU A 121 14.19 -10.69 -4.32
N ALA A 122 13.30 -9.75 -3.97
CA ALA A 122 13.44 -8.89 -2.80
C ALA A 122 12.58 -9.37 -1.60
N ARG A 123 11.86 -10.48 -1.74
CA ARG A 123 11.06 -11.05 -0.65
C ARG A 123 11.95 -11.67 0.43
N GLY A 124 11.42 -11.74 1.65
CA GLY A 124 12.16 -12.29 2.80
C GLY A 124 13.15 -11.33 3.46
N LEU A 125 13.51 -10.22 2.81
CA LEU A 125 14.50 -9.25 3.28
C LEU A 125 13.94 -8.17 4.23
N GLY A 126 12.70 -8.27 4.69
CA GLY A 126 12.11 -7.28 5.60
C GLY A 126 11.68 -5.95 4.94
N ILE A 127 11.73 -5.87 3.61
CA ILE A 127 11.47 -4.63 2.84
C ILE A 127 10.03 -4.15 3.05
N ALA A 128 9.02 -5.04 2.87
CA ALA A 128 7.63 -4.65 3.04
C ALA A 128 7.32 -4.09 4.43
N PRO A 129 7.70 -4.75 5.56
CA PRO A 129 7.49 -4.18 6.88
C PRO A 129 8.17 -2.82 7.08
N ALA A 130 9.38 -2.64 6.55
CA ALA A 130 10.11 -1.38 6.66
C ALA A 130 9.41 -0.25 5.89
N ALA A 131 8.98 -0.52 4.65
CA ALA A 131 8.25 0.43 3.82
C ALA A 131 6.90 0.81 4.44
N VAL A 132 6.12 -0.17 4.92
CA VAL A 132 4.84 0.05 5.58
C VAL A 132 5.02 0.90 6.84
N ARG A 133 5.99 0.60 7.71
CA ARG A 133 6.27 1.41 8.92
C ARG A 133 6.59 2.86 8.60
N VAL A 134 7.46 3.08 7.61
CA VAL A 134 7.89 4.43 7.25
C VAL A 134 6.74 5.22 6.62
N MET A 135 5.96 4.60 5.73
CA MET A 135 4.77 5.22 5.14
C MET A 135 3.73 5.58 6.19
N THR A 136 3.45 4.66 7.13
CA THR A 136 2.50 4.89 8.23
C THR A 136 2.92 6.06 9.12
N ARG A 137 4.19 6.10 9.54
CA ARG A 137 4.70 7.22 10.36
C ARG A 137 4.63 8.54 9.62
N TRP A 138 5.02 8.57 8.36
CA TRP A 138 4.95 9.77 7.54
C TRP A 138 3.50 10.25 7.39
N ALA A 139 2.57 9.33 7.09
CA ALA A 139 1.16 9.65 6.92
C ALA A 139 0.54 10.24 8.18
N PHE A 140 0.77 9.63 9.34
CA PHE A 140 0.30 10.17 10.62
C PHE A 140 0.96 11.51 10.97
N GLY A 141 2.23 11.71 10.65
CA GLY A 141 2.93 12.98 10.84
C GLY A 141 2.41 14.11 9.94
N CYS A 142 1.96 13.78 8.72
CA CYS A 142 1.46 14.77 7.76
C CYS A 142 -0.03 15.10 7.94
N PHE A 143 -0.85 14.10 8.27
CA PHE A 143 -2.30 14.24 8.27
C PHE A 143 -2.89 14.27 9.69
N GLY A 144 -2.09 13.88 10.68
CA GLY A 144 -2.43 13.99 12.10
C GLY A 144 -3.65 13.18 12.54
N SER A 145 -4.01 13.35 13.81
CA SER A 145 -5.13 12.66 14.44
C SER A 145 -6.50 13.10 13.89
N ASP A 146 -6.61 14.34 13.44
CA ASP A 146 -7.88 14.93 13.03
C ASP A 146 -8.26 14.53 11.60
N GLY A 147 -7.27 14.28 10.75
CA GLY A 147 -7.50 13.98 9.34
C GLY A 147 -7.35 12.52 8.96
N LEU A 148 -6.50 11.76 9.68
CA LEU A 148 -6.21 10.36 9.42
C LEU A 148 -5.99 9.62 10.76
N PRO A 149 -7.05 9.29 11.49
CA PRO A 149 -6.92 8.68 12.81
C PRO A 149 -6.44 7.22 12.75
N LEU A 150 -6.82 6.49 11.70
CA LEU A 150 -6.53 5.06 11.55
C LEU A 150 -6.03 4.76 10.15
N ILE A 151 -5.13 3.78 10.06
CA ILE A 151 -4.73 3.15 8.80
C ILE A 151 -4.96 1.64 8.94
N MET A 152 -5.60 1.07 7.92
CA MET A 152 -5.87 -0.37 7.83
C MET A 152 -4.88 -1.03 6.89
N LEU A 153 -4.63 -2.31 7.13
CA LEU A 153 -3.98 -3.25 6.23
C LEU A 153 -4.90 -4.45 6.11
N VAL A 154 -5.43 -4.67 4.92
CA VAL A 154 -6.39 -5.75 4.65
C VAL A 154 -5.76 -6.76 3.69
N HIS A 155 -5.97 -8.06 3.94
CA HIS A 155 -5.47 -9.12 3.07
C HIS A 155 -6.35 -10.38 3.21
N TYR A 156 -6.31 -11.28 2.22
CA TYR A 156 -7.02 -12.56 2.28
C TYR A 156 -6.53 -13.45 3.44
N LEU A 157 -7.41 -14.31 3.96
CA LEU A 157 -7.11 -15.18 5.11
C LEU A 157 -5.90 -16.08 4.89
N ASP A 158 -5.70 -16.56 3.67
CA ASP A 158 -4.59 -17.44 3.28
C ASP A 158 -3.26 -16.71 3.11
N ASN A 159 -3.25 -15.38 3.04
CA ASN A 159 -2.03 -14.58 2.92
C ASN A 159 -1.29 -14.41 4.24
N GLN A 160 -0.70 -15.48 4.73
CA GLN A 160 0.10 -15.48 5.96
C GLN A 160 1.32 -14.54 5.88
N ALA A 161 1.82 -14.25 4.67
CA ALA A 161 2.91 -13.30 4.48
C ALA A 161 2.47 -11.88 4.88
N SER A 162 1.28 -11.46 4.49
CA SER A 162 0.73 -10.15 4.86
C SER A 162 0.39 -10.04 6.35
N CYS A 163 -0.06 -11.13 7.01
CA CYS A 163 -0.17 -11.16 8.47
C CYS A 163 1.16 -10.83 9.15
N ARG A 164 2.25 -11.46 8.69
CA ARG A 164 3.60 -11.20 9.22
C ARG A 164 4.06 -9.78 8.96
N VAL A 165 3.74 -9.21 7.79
CA VAL A 165 4.04 -7.80 7.48
C VAL A 165 3.27 -6.89 8.42
N ALA A 166 1.97 -7.08 8.60
CA ALA A 166 1.13 -6.29 9.49
C ALA A 166 1.71 -6.27 10.92
N GLY A 167 1.95 -7.44 11.50
CA GLY A 167 2.51 -7.55 12.86
C GLY A 167 3.90 -6.90 13.00
N LYS A 168 4.82 -7.14 12.03
CA LYS A 168 6.15 -6.52 12.02
C LYS A 168 6.12 -5.00 11.79
N SER A 169 5.02 -4.48 11.24
CA SER A 169 4.82 -3.04 11.00
C SER A 169 4.10 -2.32 12.15
N GLY A 170 3.72 -3.06 13.21
CA GLY A 170 3.03 -2.49 14.36
C GLY A 170 1.51 -2.39 14.21
N TYR A 171 0.94 -3.04 13.18
CA TYR A 171 -0.50 -3.16 13.03
C TYR A 171 -1.00 -4.31 13.91
N ARG A 172 -2.07 -4.07 14.64
CA ARG A 172 -2.74 -5.12 15.41
C ARG A 172 -3.88 -5.74 14.61
N PHE A 173 -4.10 -7.04 14.77
CA PHE A 173 -5.30 -7.69 14.24
C PHE A 173 -6.55 -7.04 14.85
N TRP A 174 -7.55 -6.82 14.03
CA TRP A 174 -8.80 -6.19 14.45
C TRP A 174 -10.00 -7.11 14.25
N GLU A 175 -10.30 -7.49 13.02
CA GLU A 175 -11.48 -8.29 12.68
C GLU A 175 -11.24 -9.15 11.44
N ILE A 176 -12.16 -10.06 11.17
CA ILE A 176 -12.29 -10.77 9.90
C ILE A 176 -13.33 -10.04 9.07
N SER A 177 -12.91 -9.49 7.93
CA SER A 177 -13.81 -8.96 6.91
C SER A 177 -14.51 -10.11 6.20
N PRO A 178 -15.86 -10.12 6.13
CA PRO A 178 -16.57 -11.11 5.32
C PRO A 178 -16.26 -10.91 3.83
N ALA A 179 -16.50 -11.95 3.04
CA ALA A 179 -16.47 -11.83 1.59
C ALA A 179 -17.54 -10.85 1.10
N ASN A 180 -17.20 -10.06 0.09
CA ASN A 180 -18.11 -9.12 -0.59
C ASN A 180 -17.87 -9.15 -2.11
N PRO A 181 -18.27 -10.22 -2.81
CA PRO A 181 -18.09 -10.32 -4.27
C PRO A 181 -18.89 -9.23 -5.01
N PRO A 182 -18.42 -8.74 -6.16
CA PRO A 182 -17.19 -9.16 -6.86
C PRO A 182 -15.91 -8.51 -6.32
N PHE A 183 -16.01 -7.52 -5.44
CA PHE A 183 -14.89 -6.68 -5.00
C PHE A 183 -13.95 -7.43 -4.05
N TRP A 184 -14.50 -8.27 -3.20
CA TRP A 184 -13.75 -9.02 -2.18
C TRP A 184 -14.27 -10.47 -2.15
N PRO A 185 -13.79 -11.35 -3.06
CA PRO A 185 -14.40 -12.66 -3.29
C PRO A 185 -14.27 -13.64 -2.13
N THR A 186 -13.32 -13.43 -1.22
CA THR A 186 -13.11 -14.27 -0.03
C THR A 186 -12.95 -13.39 1.21
N SER A 187 -13.14 -13.96 2.39
CA SER A 187 -12.90 -13.25 3.65
C SER A 187 -11.43 -12.85 3.82
N GLY A 188 -11.20 -11.79 4.59
CA GLY A 188 -9.87 -11.26 4.83
C GLY A 188 -9.61 -10.90 6.29
N HIS A 189 -8.34 -10.80 6.67
CA HIS A 189 -7.93 -10.19 7.93
C HIS A 189 -7.82 -8.68 7.78
N VAL A 190 -8.35 -7.96 8.75
CA VAL A 190 -8.16 -6.51 8.92
C VAL A 190 -7.20 -6.28 10.07
N HIS A 191 -6.14 -5.56 9.80
CA HIS A 191 -5.19 -5.09 10.80
C HIS A 191 -5.21 -3.57 10.84
N VAL A 192 -4.99 -2.97 12.01
CA VAL A 192 -5.09 -1.51 12.18
C VAL A 192 -3.88 -0.93 12.90
N ALA A 193 -3.50 0.27 12.50
CA ALA A 193 -2.62 1.17 13.23
C ALA A 193 -3.36 2.46 13.53
N ALA A 194 -3.21 3.00 14.75
CA ALA A 194 -3.80 4.26 15.16
C ALA A 194 -2.73 5.35 15.25
N SER A 195 -3.09 6.59 14.97
CA SER A 195 -2.19 7.74 15.05
C SER A 195 -1.69 8.01 16.47
N HIS A 196 -2.48 7.66 17.47
CA HIS A 196 -2.08 7.65 18.88
C HIS A 196 -2.95 6.67 19.70
N PRO A 197 -2.53 6.28 20.92
CA PRO A 197 -3.19 5.23 21.71
C PRO A 197 -4.64 5.49 22.10
N GLY A 198 -5.07 6.75 22.15
CA GLY A 198 -6.43 7.14 22.53
C GLY A 198 -7.46 7.16 21.41
N ILE A 199 -7.08 6.84 20.17
CA ILE A 199 -8.03 6.80 19.06
C ILE A 199 -9.00 5.63 19.22
N PRO A 200 -10.33 5.91 19.27
CA PRO A 200 -11.33 4.85 19.28
C PRO A 200 -11.34 4.14 17.92
N ILE A 201 -11.31 2.82 17.95
CA ILE A 201 -11.47 2.01 16.74
C ILE A 201 -12.91 1.55 16.68
N PRO A 202 -13.66 1.83 15.60
CA PRO A 202 -15.03 1.37 15.42
C PRO A 202 -15.15 -0.14 15.58
N ALA A 203 -16.31 -0.62 16.03
CA ALA A 203 -16.56 -2.05 16.23
C ALA A 203 -16.40 -2.85 14.94
N SER A 204 -16.71 -2.25 13.78
CA SER A 204 -16.35 -2.77 12.47
C SER A 204 -15.85 -1.63 11.56
N LEU A 205 -14.81 -1.91 10.78
CA LEU A 205 -14.22 -0.99 9.81
C LEU A 205 -14.66 -1.31 8.37
N VAL A 206 -15.34 -2.44 8.16
CA VAL A 206 -15.61 -2.97 6.82
C VAL A 206 -17.10 -2.97 6.47
N SER A 207 -17.97 -2.83 7.45
CA SER A 207 -19.43 -2.99 7.28
C SER A 207 -20.17 -1.77 6.73
N ASN A 208 -19.52 -0.69 6.34
CA ASN A 208 -20.17 0.53 5.84
C ASN A 208 -19.73 0.86 4.41
N ALA A 209 -19.96 -0.05 3.50
CA ALA A 209 -20.01 0.23 2.06
C ALA A 209 -21.41 -0.15 1.58
N ASP A 210 -22.41 0.67 1.98
CA ASP A 210 -23.70 0.75 1.29
C ASP A 210 -23.59 1.65 0.07
#